data_bf7a669742837a2607d444b4bd37faf0
#
_entry.id   bf7a669742837a2607d444b4bd37faf0
#
_cell.length_a   1.000
_cell.length_b   1.000
_cell.length_c   1.000
_cell.angle_alpha   90.00
_cell.angle_beta   90.00
_cell.angle_gamma   90.00
#
_symmetry.space_group_name_H-M   'P 1'
#
loop_
_entity.id
_entity.type
_entity.pdbx_description
1 polymer ?
#
loop_
_entity_poly.entity_id
_entity_poly.type
_entity_poly.pdbx_seq_one_letter_code
_entity_poly.pdbx_strand_id
1 'polypeptide(L)'
;MRLATSADRSQVARLVAARCDWMERRGLPSWRDSLDDLVAQCDNPDGDVWVLDSDEHGVVGQMVVQDQGPPWGWTAKERAEPALYLSGSVTDPAVRERRPGTVMALWAVDRAARLGVPWVRRHCHFPEVARYNRTQGFTLVRTEQRTHARLFMMARRAERLDLTRVFREGTPAQPGQGR
;
A
#
# COMPACT_ATOMS: atom_id res chain seq x y z
N MET A 1 7.23 -7.05 -6.04
CA MET A 1 6.18 -7.16 -4.99
C MET A 1 5.84 -8.62 -4.78
N ARG A 2 5.78 -9.07 -3.55
CA ARG A 2 5.33 -10.39 -3.13
C ARG A 2 4.51 -10.30 -1.85
N LEU A 3 3.75 -11.35 -1.54
CA LEU A 3 3.07 -11.47 -0.24
C LEU A 3 4.13 -11.50 0.88
N ALA A 4 3.80 -10.84 1.99
CA ALA A 4 4.59 -10.96 3.21
C ALA A 4 4.40 -12.35 3.83
N THR A 5 5.40 -12.78 4.58
CA THR A 5 5.41 -14.00 5.37
C THR A 5 5.90 -13.70 6.78
N SER A 6 5.75 -14.63 7.69
CA SER A 6 6.29 -14.50 9.05
C SER A 6 7.82 -14.24 9.08
N ALA A 7 8.55 -14.70 8.06
CA ALA A 7 9.98 -14.43 7.91
C ALA A 7 10.30 -12.94 7.66
N ASP A 8 9.33 -12.15 7.20
CA ASP A 8 9.51 -10.72 6.91
C ASP A 8 9.33 -9.82 8.14
N ARG A 9 8.80 -10.35 9.26
CA ARG A 9 8.49 -9.57 10.47
C ARG A 9 9.63 -8.65 10.91
N SER A 10 10.85 -9.15 10.99
CA SER A 10 12.01 -8.36 11.43
C SER A 10 12.35 -7.23 10.45
N GLN A 11 12.19 -7.46 9.15
CA GLN A 11 12.44 -6.44 8.13
C GLN A 11 11.34 -5.38 8.12
N VAL A 12 10.08 -5.82 8.25
CA VAL A 12 8.92 -4.93 8.36
C VAL A 12 9.00 -4.09 9.63
N ALA A 13 9.39 -4.67 10.77
CA ALA A 13 9.58 -3.92 12.02
C ALA A 13 10.62 -2.80 11.84
N ARG A 14 11.78 -3.10 11.23
CA ARG A 14 12.79 -2.09 10.92
C ARG A 14 12.28 -1.00 9.99
N LEU A 15 11.54 -1.38 8.94
CA LEU A 15 10.94 -0.46 7.97
C LEU A 15 9.97 0.51 8.65
N VAL A 16 9.06 0.00 9.49
CA VAL A 16 8.07 0.82 10.21
C VAL A 16 8.77 1.72 11.22
N ALA A 17 9.72 1.18 12.00
CA ALA A 17 10.50 1.96 12.97
C ALA A 17 11.27 3.11 12.29
N ALA A 18 11.98 2.85 11.20
CA ALA A 18 12.70 3.87 10.44
C ALA A 18 11.76 4.97 9.90
N ARG A 19 10.55 4.60 9.48
CA ARG A 19 9.54 5.55 9.06
C ARG A 19 9.02 6.38 10.23
N CYS A 20 8.76 5.78 11.39
CA CYS A 20 8.35 6.48 12.61
C CYS A 20 9.42 7.50 13.03
N ASP A 21 10.68 7.10 13.10
CA ASP A 21 11.80 7.99 13.41
C ASP A 21 11.89 9.18 12.44
N TRP A 22 11.67 8.91 11.15
CA TRP A 22 11.69 9.96 10.12
C TRP A 22 10.54 10.96 10.30
N MET A 23 9.34 10.48 10.68
CA MET A 23 8.15 11.31 10.94
C MET A 23 8.35 12.16 12.21
N GLU A 24 8.77 11.53 13.31
CA GLU A 24 8.98 12.18 14.61
C GLU A 24 10.03 13.28 14.54
N ARG A 25 11.15 13.06 13.83
CA ARG A 25 12.15 14.11 13.60
C ARG A 25 11.62 15.33 12.81
N ARG A 26 10.45 15.22 12.20
CA ARG A 26 9.74 16.29 11.46
C ARG A 26 8.53 16.84 12.18
N GLY A 27 8.30 16.41 13.43
CA GLY A 27 7.12 16.79 14.20
C GLY A 27 5.80 16.26 13.61
N LEU A 28 5.87 15.17 12.83
CA LEU A 28 4.68 14.53 12.27
C LEU A 28 4.21 13.42 13.19
N PRO A 29 2.88 13.20 13.33
CA PRO A 29 2.36 12.05 14.07
C PRO A 29 2.84 10.74 13.43
N SER A 30 3.34 9.82 14.26
CA SER A 30 3.85 8.53 13.83
C SER A 30 2.91 7.38 14.22
N TRP A 31 3.23 6.18 13.77
CA TRP A 31 2.51 4.96 14.13
C TRP A 31 3.30 4.13 15.17
N ARG A 32 4.13 4.76 15.98
CA ARG A 32 5.00 4.08 16.93
C ARG A 32 4.22 3.15 17.87
N ASP A 33 3.09 3.63 18.39
CA ASP A 33 2.23 2.89 19.28
C ASP A 33 1.52 1.70 18.63
N SER A 34 1.45 1.69 17.30
CA SER A 34 0.83 0.61 16.50
C SER A 34 1.86 -0.25 15.76
N LEU A 35 3.15 -0.12 16.08
CA LEU A 35 4.22 -0.81 15.34
C LEU A 35 4.02 -2.33 15.40
N ASP A 36 3.77 -2.87 16.58
CA ASP A 36 3.62 -4.32 16.79
C ASP A 36 2.39 -4.86 16.04
N ASP A 37 1.29 -4.12 16.03
CA ASP A 37 0.08 -4.47 15.26
C ASP A 37 0.35 -4.49 13.75
N LEU A 38 1.10 -3.50 13.24
CA LEU A 38 1.48 -3.44 11.82
C LEU A 38 2.39 -4.61 11.42
N VAL A 39 3.30 -5.01 12.32
CA VAL A 39 4.19 -6.15 12.09
C VAL A 39 3.43 -7.48 12.16
N ALA A 40 2.50 -7.61 13.11
CA ALA A 40 1.68 -8.81 13.28
C ALA A 40 0.82 -9.12 12.04
N GLN A 41 0.47 -8.11 11.24
CA GLN A 41 -0.26 -8.31 9.99
C GLN A 41 0.47 -9.20 8.96
N CYS A 42 1.81 -9.33 9.07
CA CYS A 42 2.58 -10.26 8.24
C CYS A 42 2.20 -11.73 8.45
N ASP A 43 1.57 -12.06 9.57
CA ASP A 43 1.12 -13.41 9.90
C ASP A 43 -0.33 -13.67 9.51
N ASN A 44 -1.00 -12.68 8.89
CA ASN A 44 -2.39 -12.84 8.48
C ASN A 44 -2.50 -13.95 7.43
N PRO A 45 -3.24 -15.04 7.72
CA PRO A 45 -3.42 -16.16 6.79
C PRO A 45 -4.15 -15.76 5.50
N ASP A 46 -4.95 -14.67 5.53
CA ASP A 46 -5.66 -14.14 4.37
C ASP A 46 -4.71 -13.42 3.37
N GLY A 47 -3.47 -13.16 3.78
CA GLY A 47 -2.40 -12.74 2.89
C GLY A 47 -2.62 -11.40 2.18
N ASP A 48 -3.08 -10.38 2.92
CA ASP A 48 -3.31 -9.02 2.36
C ASP A 48 -2.10 -8.10 2.44
N VAL A 49 -1.05 -8.47 3.18
CA VAL A 49 0.18 -7.65 3.27
C VAL A 49 1.12 -7.99 2.13
N TRP A 50 1.51 -6.97 1.39
CA TRP A 50 2.46 -7.07 0.28
C TRP A 50 3.72 -6.27 0.58
N VAL A 51 4.87 -6.86 0.33
CA VAL A 51 6.16 -6.20 0.50
C VAL A 51 6.82 -5.92 -0.85
N LEU A 52 7.47 -4.76 -0.93
CA LEU A 52 8.40 -4.41 -2.00
C LEU A 52 9.80 -4.82 -1.56
N ASP A 53 10.30 -5.85 -2.19
CA ASP A 53 11.63 -6.39 -1.95
C ASP A 53 12.64 -5.81 -2.93
N SER A 54 13.83 -5.51 -2.47
CA SER A 54 14.96 -4.98 -3.22
C SER A 54 16.16 -5.88 -3.00
N ASP A 55 16.85 -6.27 -4.09
CA ASP A 55 18.06 -7.11 -4.01
C ASP A 55 19.15 -6.49 -3.14
N GLU A 56 19.21 -5.15 -3.09
CA GLU A 56 20.26 -4.40 -2.39
C GLU A 56 19.90 -4.08 -0.93
N HIS A 57 18.61 -3.86 -0.64
CA HIS A 57 18.18 -3.30 0.64
C HIS A 57 17.18 -4.18 1.40
N GLY A 58 16.78 -5.33 0.83
CA GLY A 58 15.72 -6.16 1.38
C GLY A 58 14.36 -5.46 1.28
N VAL A 59 13.50 -5.61 2.27
CA VAL A 59 12.15 -5.00 2.27
C VAL A 59 12.24 -3.49 2.42
N VAL A 60 11.89 -2.76 1.36
CA VAL A 60 11.92 -1.29 1.27
C VAL A 60 10.52 -0.65 1.27
N GLY A 61 9.50 -1.46 1.26
CA GLY A 61 8.12 -0.98 1.35
C GLY A 61 7.15 -2.09 1.70
N GLN A 62 6.05 -1.72 2.34
CA GLN A 62 4.90 -2.58 2.56
C GLN A 62 3.60 -1.84 2.30
N MET A 63 2.55 -2.57 1.98
CA MET A 63 1.16 -2.09 1.97
C MET A 63 0.19 -3.25 2.16
N VAL A 64 -0.97 -2.94 2.69
CA VAL A 64 -2.13 -3.84 2.76
C VAL A 64 -2.96 -3.64 1.50
N VAL A 65 -3.34 -4.74 0.84
CA VAL A 65 -4.19 -4.75 -0.36
C VAL A 65 -5.41 -5.62 -0.10
N GLN A 66 -6.56 -5.00 -0.01
CA GLN A 66 -7.84 -5.64 0.29
C GLN A 66 -8.80 -5.51 -0.88
N ASP A 67 -9.80 -6.37 -0.95
CA ASP A 67 -10.87 -6.33 -1.96
C ASP A 67 -11.99 -5.33 -1.62
N GLN A 68 -12.00 -4.84 -0.38
CA GLN A 68 -13.00 -3.88 0.11
C GLN A 68 -12.35 -2.74 0.90
N GLY A 69 -12.80 -1.54 0.64
CA GLY A 69 -12.45 -0.36 1.44
C GLY A 69 -13.37 -0.21 2.66
N PRO A 70 -13.02 0.70 3.59
CA PRO A 70 -13.81 0.94 4.78
C PRO A 70 -15.22 1.43 4.41
N PRO A 71 -16.27 0.86 5.03
CA PRO A 71 -17.68 1.15 4.66
C PRO A 71 -18.08 2.62 4.86
N TRP A 72 -17.39 3.33 5.74
CA TRP A 72 -17.64 4.75 6.02
C TRP A 72 -17.02 5.70 4.97
N GLY A 73 -16.07 5.24 4.16
CA GLY A 73 -15.35 6.09 3.21
C GLY A 73 -15.88 6.04 1.78
N TRP A 74 -16.77 5.09 1.48
CA TRP A 74 -17.28 4.85 0.13
C TRP A 74 -18.81 4.70 0.13
N THR A 75 -19.48 5.31 -0.83
CA THR A 75 -20.92 5.16 -1.00
C THR A 75 -21.30 3.71 -1.31
N ALA A 76 -22.57 3.34 -1.09
CA ALA A 76 -23.06 2.01 -1.44
C ALA A 76 -22.83 1.67 -2.93
N LYS A 77 -23.04 2.66 -3.83
CA LYS A 77 -22.78 2.50 -5.26
C LYS A 77 -21.31 2.23 -5.56
N GLU A 78 -20.39 2.96 -4.93
CA GLU A 78 -18.95 2.75 -5.12
C GLU A 78 -18.52 1.41 -4.55
N ARG A 79 -19.06 0.97 -3.42
CA ARG A 79 -18.74 -0.34 -2.84
C ARG A 79 -19.27 -1.51 -3.67
N ALA A 80 -20.32 -1.30 -4.46
CA ALA A 80 -20.82 -2.32 -5.40
C ALA A 80 -19.88 -2.52 -6.60
N GLU A 81 -18.99 -1.56 -6.89
CA GLU A 81 -17.97 -1.72 -7.93
C GLU A 81 -16.71 -2.37 -7.32
N PRO A 82 -16.22 -3.51 -7.87
CA PRO A 82 -14.99 -4.15 -7.40
C PRO A 82 -13.80 -3.18 -7.40
N ALA A 83 -12.99 -3.23 -6.34
CA ALA A 83 -11.81 -2.39 -6.21
C ALA A 83 -10.74 -3.07 -5.36
N LEU A 84 -9.46 -2.92 -5.72
CA LEU A 84 -8.38 -3.13 -4.76
C LEU A 84 -8.26 -1.89 -3.88
N TYR A 85 -8.27 -2.10 -2.57
CA TYR A 85 -8.13 -1.04 -1.59
C TYR A 85 -6.75 -1.08 -0.94
N LEU A 86 -6.03 0.06 -1.02
CA LEU A 86 -4.68 0.18 -0.49
C LEU A 86 -4.70 0.92 0.85
N SER A 87 -4.16 0.28 1.88
CA SER A 87 -3.99 0.85 3.21
C SER A 87 -2.60 0.53 3.79
N GLY A 88 -2.26 1.05 4.96
CA GLY A 88 -1.05 0.70 5.68
C GLY A 88 0.26 0.85 4.87
N SER A 89 0.30 1.75 3.89
CA SER A 89 1.47 1.89 3.03
C SER A 89 2.63 2.56 3.77
N VAL A 90 3.72 1.83 3.96
CA VAL A 90 4.96 2.30 4.58
C VAL A 90 6.12 2.09 3.60
N THR A 91 7.06 3.03 3.55
CA THR A 91 8.26 2.94 2.71
C THR A 91 9.49 3.38 3.47
N ASP A 92 10.63 2.79 3.15
CA ASP A 92 11.90 3.15 3.77
C ASP A 92 12.31 4.58 3.37
N PRO A 93 12.50 5.49 4.35
CA PRO A 93 12.94 6.83 4.05
C PRO A 93 14.37 6.91 3.51
N ALA A 94 15.21 5.90 3.74
CA ALA A 94 16.58 5.86 3.24
C ALA A 94 16.66 5.74 1.71
N VAL A 95 15.66 5.07 1.09
CA VAL A 95 15.60 4.86 -0.37
C VAL A 95 14.52 5.71 -1.05
N ARG A 96 14.08 6.79 -0.42
CA ARG A 96 12.99 7.66 -0.92
C ARG A 96 13.19 8.15 -2.35
N GLU A 97 14.45 8.37 -2.78
CA GLU A 97 14.79 8.83 -4.13
C GLU A 97 14.42 7.80 -5.21
N ARG A 98 14.38 6.52 -4.85
CA ARG A 98 13.89 5.43 -5.72
C ARG A 98 12.35 5.36 -5.79
N ARG A 99 11.65 6.24 -5.07
CA ARG A 99 10.19 6.39 -5.05
C ARG A 99 9.43 5.08 -4.83
N PRO A 100 9.74 4.27 -3.79
CA PRO A 100 9.13 2.96 -3.58
C PRO A 100 7.61 3.02 -3.47
N GLY A 101 7.04 4.09 -2.91
CA GLY A 101 5.59 4.29 -2.86
C GLY A 101 4.94 4.43 -4.25
N THR A 102 5.65 5.00 -5.23
CA THR A 102 5.18 5.05 -6.62
C THR A 102 5.20 3.66 -7.25
N VAL A 103 6.27 2.91 -7.04
CA VAL A 103 6.43 1.53 -7.53
C VAL A 103 5.30 0.65 -7.02
N MET A 104 5.02 0.70 -5.71
CA MET A 104 3.95 -0.07 -5.07
C MET A 104 2.56 0.31 -5.63
N ALA A 105 2.29 1.60 -5.79
CA ALA A 105 1.02 2.08 -6.32
C ALA A 105 0.80 1.66 -7.78
N LEU A 106 1.80 1.77 -8.64
CA LEU A 106 1.73 1.36 -10.04
C LEU A 106 1.57 -0.16 -10.18
N TRP A 107 2.27 -0.93 -9.33
CA TRP A 107 2.08 -2.37 -9.26
C TRP A 107 0.63 -2.74 -8.90
N ALA A 108 0.01 -2.06 -7.93
CA ALA A 108 -1.38 -2.31 -7.55
C ALA A 108 -2.36 -2.00 -8.69
N VAL A 109 -2.08 -0.97 -9.48
CA VAL A 109 -2.87 -0.59 -10.67
C VAL A 109 -2.81 -1.68 -11.75
N ASP A 110 -1.61 -2.16 -12.08
CA ASP A 110 -1.43 -3.26 -13.03
C ASP A 110 -2.03 -4.58 -12.51
N ARG A 111 -1.84 -4.88 -11.22
CA ARG A 111 -2.42 -6.06 -10.58
C ARG A 111 -3.95 -6.04 -10.66
N ALA A 112 -4.59 -4.92 -10.34
CA ALA A 112 -6.04 -4.78 -10.45
C ALA A 112 -6.51 -5.07 -11.90
N ALA A 113 -5.83 -4.53 -12.90
CA ALA A 113 -6.14 -4.80 -14.30
C ALA A 113 -5.95 -6.28 -14.69
N ARG A 114 -4.92 -6.96 -14.15
CA ARG A 114 -4.71 -8.40 -14.34
C ARG A 114 -5.81 -9.26 -13.73
N LEU A 115 -6.38 -8.80 -12.61
CA LEU A 115 -7.48 -9.48 -11.91
C LEU A 115 -8.86 -9.12 -12.47
N GLY A 116 -8.95 -8.24 -13.49
CA GLY A 116 -10.22 -7.75 -14.02
C GLY A 116 -10.96 -6.81 -13.06
N VAL A 117 -10.28 -6.29 -12.04
CA VAL A 117 -10.84 -5.35 -11.05
C VAL A 117 -10.70 -3.93 -11.59
N PRO A 118 -11.82 -3.16 -11.75
CA PRO A 118 -11.80 -1.89 -12.47
C PRO A 118 -11.14 -0.72 -11.71
N TRP A 119 -11.00 -0.82 -10.40
CA TRP A 119 -10.55 0.29 -9.57
C TRP A 119 -9.45 -0.08 -8.59
N VAL A 120 -8.57 0.89 -8.34
CA VAL A 120 -7.69 0.94 -7.17
C VAL A 120 -8.10 2.15 -6.35
N ARG A 121 -8.39 1.95 -5.06
CA ARG A 121 -8.87 2.95 -4.12
C ARG A 121 -7.96 3.05 -2.91
N ARG A 122 -7.90 4.23 -2.32
CA ARG A 122 -7.16 4.49 -1.08
C ARG A 122 -7.65 5.76 -0.41
N HIS A 123 -7.21 5.98 0.83
CA HIS A 123 -7.31 7.28 1.46
C HIS A 123 -5.97 7.72 2.05
N CYS A 124 -5.84 8.97 2.37
CA CYS A 124 -4.74 9.53 3.14
C CYS A 124 -5.21 10.69 4.01
N HIS A 125 -4.41 10.98 5.05
CA HIS A 125 -4.72 12.02 6.04
C HIS A 125 -4.08 13.37 5.71
N PHE A 126 -2.98 13.37 4.95
CA PHE A 126 -2.18 14.56 4.69
C PHE A 126 -2.35 15.04 3.25
N PRO A 127 -2.54 16.37 3.04
CA PRO A 127 -2.65 16.95 1.69
C PRO A 127 -1.41 16.71 0.84
N GLU A 128 -0.21 16.62 1.46
CA GLU A 128 1.04 16.30 0.77
C GLU A 128 1.02 14.88 0.20
N VAL A 129 0.49 13.92 0.96
CA VAL A 129 0.32 12.53 0.50
C VAL A 129 -0.72 12.48 -0.61
N ALA A 130 -1.83 13.23 -0.51
CA ALA A 130 -2.81 13.33 -1.58
C ALA A 130 -2.19 13.91 -2.86
N ARG A 131 -1.35 14.94 -2.75
CA ARG A 131 -0.59 15.52 -3.88
C ARG A 131 0.37 14.49 -4.48
N TYR A 132 1.08 13.74 -3.65
CA TYR A 132 1.95 12.65 -4.10
C TYR A 132 1.16 11.55 -4.82
N ASN A 133 0.00 11.14 -4.29
CA ASN A 133 -0.85 10.16 -4.95
C ASN A 133 -1.36 10.65 -6.33
N ARG A 134 -1.60 11.95 -6.50
CA ARG A 134 -1.95 12.51 -7.82
C ARG A 134 -0.83 12.32 -8.86
N THR A 135 0.44 12.41 -8.46
CA THR A 135 1.56 12.11 -9.37
C THR A 135 1.60 10.65 -9.82
N GLN A 136 0.86 9.78 -9.13
CA GLN A 136 0.68 8.37 -9.45
C GLN A 136 -0.64 8.10 -10.21
N GLY A 137 -1.32 9.15 -10.68
CA GLY A 137 -2.56 9.07 -11.44
C GLY A 137 -3.84 8.85 -10.62
N PHE A 138 -3.78 8.94 -9.29
CA PHE A 138 -4.99 8.92 -8.47
C PHE A 138 -5.71 10.28 -8.53
N THR A 139 -7.02 10.25 -8.64
CA THR A 139 -7.89 11.42 -8.57
C THR A 139 -8.54 11.51 -7.21
N LEU A 140 -8.76 12.73 -6.72
CA LEU A 140 -9.56 12.95 -5.51
C LEU A 140 -11.04 12.72 -5.84
N VAL A 141 -11.65 11.76 -5.18
CA VAL A 141 -13.10 11.48 -5.30
C VAL A 141 -13.89 12.44 -4.40
N ARG A 142 -13.48 12.52 -3.13
CA ARG A 142 -14.05 13.45 -2.13
C ARG A 142 -13.13 13.62 -0.94
N THR A 143 -13.49 14.55 -0.09
CA THR A 143 -12.89 14.72 1.23
C THR A 143 -13.94 14.38 2.28
N GLU A 144 -13.57 13.54 3.24
CA GLU A 144 -14.40 13.16 4.37
C GLU A 144 -13.85 13.79 5.66
N GLN A 145 -14.73 14.42 6.45
CA GLN A 145 -14.35 14.91 7.77
C GLN A 145 -14.70 13.86 8.81
N ARG A 146 -13.69 13.37 9.54
CA ARG A 146 -13.87 12.48 10.70
C ARG A 146 -13.57 13.26 11.97
N THR A 147 -13.90 12.69 13.13
CA THR A 147 -13.81 13.38 14.43
C THR A 147 -12.45 14.05 14.65
N HIS A 148 -11.36 13.39 14.26
CA HIS A 148 -9.98 13.88 14.51
C HIS A 148 -9.13 14.01 13.24
N ALA A 149 -9.71 13.79 12.05
CA ALA A 149 -8.93 13.80 10.82
C ALA A 149 -9.75 14.17 9.59
N ARG A 150 -9.12 14.88 8.69
CA ARG A 150 -9.59 15.07 7.32
C ARG A 150 -9.00 14.00 6.42
N LEU A 151 -9.87 13.28 5.69
CA LEU A 151 -9.47 12.19 4.82
C LEU A 151 -9.67 12.55 3.35
N PHE A 152 -8.68 12.28 2.55
CA PHE A 152 -8.71 12.46 1.11
C PHE A 152 -8.97 11.10 0.46
N MET A 153 -10.21 10.86 0.01
CA MET A 153 -10.62 9.62 -0.66
C MET A 153 -10.18 9.69 -2.12
N MET A 154 -9.38 8.75 -2.56
CA MET A 154 -8.76 8.77 -3.88
C MET A 154 -8.97 7.46 -4.62
N ALA A 155 -9.15 7.56 -5.94
CA ALA A 155 -9.32 6.40 -6.81
C ALA A 155 -8.53 6.57 -8.11
N ARG A 156 -8.13 5.43 -8.70
CA ARG A 156 -7.55 5.35 -10.03
C ARG A 156 -8.17 4.17 -10.77
N ARG A 157 -8.42 4.32 -12.07
CA ARG A 157 -8.77 3.19 -12.94
C ARG A 157 -7.61 2.22 -13.02
N ALA A 158 -7.95 0.93 -12.96
CA ALA A 158 -6.98 -0.12 -13.23
C ALA A 158 -6.59 -0.09 -14.72
N GLU A 159 -5.32 -0.27 -14.99
CA GLU A 159 -4.78 -0.35 -16.35
C GLU A 159 -3.53 -1.25 -16.35
N ARG A 160 -3.30 -1.91 -17.49
CA ARG A 160 -2.08 -2.69 -17.68
C ARG A 160 -0.90 -1.76 -17.90
N LEU A 161 0.14 -1.96 -17.10
CA LEU A 161 1.36 -1.15 -17.12
C LEU A 161 2.57 -2.02 -17.48
N ASP A 162 3.48 -1.49 -18.25
CA ASP A 162 4.80 -2.10 -18.44
C ASP A 162 5.68 -1.74 -17.24
N LEU A 163 5.82 -2.68 -16.31
CA LEU A 163 6.64 -2.53 -15.11
C LEU A 163 7.98 -3.30 -15.19
N THR A 164 8.36 -3.82 -16.35
CA THR A 164 9.58 -4.63 -16.55
C THR A 164 10.85 -3.90 -16.18
N ARG A 165 10.88 -2.57 -16.33
CA ARG A 165 12.02 -1.72 -15.92
C ARG A 165 12.15 -1.56 -14.41
N VAL A 166 11.10 -1.88 -13.65
CA VAL A 166 11.03 -1.68 -12.21
C VAL A 166 11.09 -3.00 -11.46
N PHE A 167 10.44 -4.04 -12.03
CA PHE A 167 10.44 -5.37 -11.48
C PHE A 167 11.20 -6.32 -12.39
N ARG A 168 12.18 -7.04 -11.86
CA ARG A 168 12.69 -8.25 -12.51
C ARG A 168 11.55 -9.27 -12.50
N GLU A 169 11.42 -10.05 -13.57
CA GLU A 169 10.50 -11.16 -13.60
C GLU A 169 10.90 -12.18 -12.53
N GLY A 170 10.29 -12.07 -11.35
CA GLY A 170 10.32 -13.12 -10.35
C GLY A 170 9.38 -14.23 -10.80
N THR A 171 9.83 -15.46 -10.76
CA THR A 171 8.98 -16.65 -10.96
C THR A 171 7.70 -16.47 -10.15
N PRO A 172 6.51 -16.54 -10.76
CA PRO A 172 5.26 -16.42 -10.03
C PRO A 172 5.21 -17.54 -8.98
N ALA A 173 4.96 -17.19 -7.73
CA ALA A 173 4.64 -18.17 -6.71
C ALA A 173 3.44 -18.98 -7.22
N GLN A 174 3.63 -20.27 -7.44
CA GLN A 174 2.55 -21.17 -7.83
C GLN A 174 1.48 -21.13 -6.74
N PRO A 175 0.20 -20.95 -7.07
CA PRO A 175 -0.87 -21.12 -6.11
C PRO A 175 -0.78 -22.58 -5.61
N GLY A 176 -0.63 -22.72 -4.29
CA GLY A 176 -0.57 -24.03 -3.66
C GLY A 176 -1.74 -24.88 -4.12
N GLN A 177 -1.43 -26.05 -4.72
CA GLN A 177 -2.40 -27.09 -4.98
C GLN A 177 -2.83 -27.60 -3.61
N GLY A 178 -3.99 -27.12 -3.13
CA GLY A 178 -4.66 -27.69 -1.98
C GLY A 178 -5.04 -29.14 -2.29
N ARG A 179 -4.59 -30.03 -1.43
CA ARG A 179 -5.20 -31.35 -1.25
C ARG A 179 -6.25 -31.26 -0.16
#